data_c228f2c178a2ad234dd1f5239c655265
#
_entry.id   c228f2c178a2ad234dd1f5239c655265
#
_cell.length_a   1.000
_cell.length_b   1.000
_cell.length_c   1.000
_cell.angle_alpha   90.00
_cell.angle_beta   90.00
_cell.angle_gamma   90.00
#
_symmetry.space_group_name_H-M   'P 1'
#
loop_
_entity.id
_entity.type
_entity.pdbx_description
1 polymer ?
#
loop_
_entity_poly.entity_id
_entity_poly.type
_entity_poly.pdbx_seq_one_letter_code
_entity_poly.pdbx_strand_id
1 'polypeptide(L)'
;MNKGSKADKLHSRFAFIFAGFLVCVAVVIVAGLVYFDNQARPSATPNAPETYEDGFVEVDWDYWKSVNPDIIGWVNVEGTQINYPIVAAHAEDPNYYLKHDIYGKYNPYGVPYLDADCEGNIDAQNAVIYGHHMNNDSMFSDFSNFKDLAYVEEHSPIYLQTPDKKMKLDVKYVDVINANQGGKYTNFDDLTSFVTWYQDQLDKATLVVDKYAQPTHVINFCTCSYGTFRNERTLVCAADPASPHILVANPEQAKEVTNDQAA
;
A
#
# COMPACT_ATOMS: atom_id res chain seq x y z
N MET A 1 -70.29 0.92 24.20
CA MET A 1 -69.03 1.66 24.22
C MET A 1 -67.92 0.68 24.55
N ASN A 2 -66.92 0.60 23.77
CA ASN A 2 -65.58 -0.01 23.88
C ASN A 2 -65.23 -1.04 22.77
N LYS A 3 -65.31 -0.62 21.49
CA LYS A 3 -64.75 -1.38 20.36
C LYS A 3 -63.33 -0.95 19.93
N GLY A 4 -62.82 0.20 20.43
CA GLY A 4 -61.50 0.72 20.07
C GLY A 4 -60.31 -0.03 20.69
N SER A 5 -60.47 -0.61 21.88
CA SER A 5 -59.39 -1.20 22.68
C SER A 5 -58.78 -2.53 22.12
N LYS A 6 -59.50 -3.29 21.30
CA LYS A 6 -58.97 -4.57 20.77
C LYS A 6 -58.20 -4.39 19.47
N ALA A 7 -58.63 -3.46 18.62
CA ALA A 7 -57.95 -3.15 17.37
C ALA A 7 -56.61 -2.46 17.63
N ASP A 8 -56.56 -1.51 18.55
CA ASP A 8 -55.31 -0.80 18.91
C ASP A 8 -54.27 -1.75 19.52
N LYS A 9 -54.71 -2.69 20.35
CA LYS A 9 -53.77 -3.73 20.91
C LYS A 9 -53.32 -4.70 19.86
N LEU A 10 -54.08 -4.98 18.83
CA LEU A 10 -53.68 -5.86 17.72
C LEU A 10 -52.65 -5.15 16.82
N HIS A 11 -52.88 -3.90 16.46
CA HIS A 11 -51.94 -3.09 15.69
C HIS A 11 -50.62 -2.89 16.42
N SER A 12 -50.65 -2.62 17.72
CA SER A 12 -49.46 -2.53 18.55
C SER A 12 -48.66 -3.84 18.57
N ARG A 13 -49.30 -4.99 18.70
CA ARG A 13 -48.62 -6.29 18.67
C ARG A 13 -48.00 -6.59 17.31
N PHE A 14 -48.70 -6.29 16.22
CA PHE A 14 -48.12 -6.42 14.86
C PHE A 14 -46.94 -5.48 14.65
N ALA A 15 -47.00 -4.25 15.13
CA ALA A 15 -45.90 -3.29 15.08
C ALA A 15 -44.67 -3.80 15.84
N PHE A 16 -44.85 -4.37 17.04
CA PHE A 16 -43.72 -4.95 17.81
C PHE A 16 -43.14 -6.20 17.15
N ILE A 17 -43.96 -7.07 16.58
CA ILE A 17 -43.48 -8.26 15.85
C ILE A 17 -42.73 -7.86 14.60
N PHE A 18 -43.24 -6.87 13.84
CA PHE A 18 -42.59 -6.35 12.66
C PHE A 18 -41.26 -5.63 12.97
N ALA A 19 -41.23 -4.82 14.04
CA ALA A 19 -40.01 -4.20 14.52
C ALA A 19 -38.97 -5.25 14.96
N GLY A 20 -39.40 -6.30 15.70
CA GLY A 20 -38.54 -7.43 16.07
C GLY A 20 -37.99 -8.17 14.86
N PHE A 21 -38.80 -8.40 13.82
CA PHE A 21 -38.39 -9.01 12.58
C PHE A 21 -37.32 -8.17 11.86
N LEU A 22 -37.51 -6.83 11.77
CA LEU A 22 -36.52 -5.93 11.15
C LEU A 22 -35.19 -5.93 11.89
N VAL A 23 -35.23 -5.98 13.23
CA VAL A 23 -34.00 -6.09 14.04
C VAL A 23 -33.29 -7.41 13.78
N CYS A 24 -34.03 -8.53 13.74
CA CYS A 24 -33.43 -9.83 13.41
C CYS A 24 -32.78 -9.83 11.99
N VAL A 25 -33.46 -9.27 11.00
CA VAL A 25 -32.92 -9.14 9.64
C VAL A 25 -31.65 -8.28 9.63
N ALA A 26 -31.66 -7.14 10.34
CA ALA A 26 -30.48 -6.29 10.45
C ALA A 26 -29.32 -7.03 11.12
N VAL A 27 -29.57 -7.78 12.20
CA VAL A 27 -28.53 -8.58 12.87
C VAL A 27 -27.97 -9.65 11.95
N VAL A 28 -28.80 -10.35 11.18
CA VAL A 28 -28.35 -11.37 10.21
C VAL A 28 -27.52 -10.73 9.10
N ILE A 29 -27.91 -9.55 8.59
CA ILE A 29 -27.15 -8.83 7.58
C ILE A 29 -25.79 -8.41 8.15
N VAL A 30 -25.75 -7.81 9.34
CA VAL A 30 -24.49 -7.39 9.98
C VAL A 30 -23.60 -8.60 10.26
N ALA A 31 -24.15 -9.68 10.80
CA ALA A 31 -23.40 -10.91 11.04
C ALA A 31 -22.87 -11.51 9.73
N GLY A 32 -23.66 -11.47 8.66
CA GLY A 32 -23.25 -11.89 7.32
C GLY A 32 -22.12 -11.03 6.76
N LEU A 33 -22.20 -9.72 6.93
CA LEU A 33 -21.14 -8.79 6.51
C LEU A 33 -19.84 -9.02 7.30
N VAL A 34 -19.94 -9.17 8.62
CA VAL A 34 -18.77 -9.47 9.48
C VAL A 34 -18.17 -10.84 9.13
N TYR A 35 -19.03 -11.85 8.91
CA TYR A 35 -18.55 -13.18 8.50
C TYR A 35 -17.84 -13.12 7.14
N PHE A 36 -18.43 -12.40 6.17
CA PHE A 36 -17.85 -12.21 4.84
C PHE A 36 -16.54 -11.43 4.93
N ASP A 37 -16.48 -10.37 5.71
CA ASP A 37 -15.26 -9.58 5.94
C ASP A 37 -14.16 -10.45 6.56
N ASN A 38 -14.48 -11.27 7.56
CA ASN A 38 -13.54 -12.20 8.17
C ASN A 38 -13.06 -13.31 7.22
N GLN A 39 -13.90 -13.74 6.27
CA GLN A 39 -13.51 -14.73 5.24
C GLN A 39 -12.72 -14.09 4.10
N ALA A 40 -13.07 -12.84 3.77
CA ALA A 40 -12.41 -12.06 2.74
C ALA A 40 -11.10 -11.43 3.23
N ARG A 41 -10.90 -11.33 4.57
CA ARG A 41 -9.56 -10.98 5.04
C ARG A 41 -8.62 -11.96 4.36
N PRO A 42 -7.57 -11.48 3.64
CA PRO A 42 -6.49 -12.37 3.34
C PRO A 42 -6.19 -12.99 4.69
N SER A 43 -6.47 -14.29 4.86
CA SER A 43 -6.10 -14.96 6.08
C SER A 43 -4.68 -14.49 6.27
N ALA A 44 -4.49 -13.60 7.26
CA ALA A 44 -3.17 -13.21 7.70
C ALA A 44 -2.47 -14.54 7.62
N THR A 45 -1.61 -14.67 6.65
CA THR A 45 -1.08 -15.94 6.15
C THR A 45 -1.01 -16.84 7.36
N PRO A 46 -1.66 -18.01 7.43
CA PRO A 46 -1.88 -18.76 8.70
C PRO A 46 -0.60 -18.99 9.47
N ASN A 47 0.52 -18.58 8.92
CA ASN A 47 1.84 -18.41 9.47
C ASN A 47 2.42 -17.10 8.89
N ALA A 48 1.81 -15.93 9.22
CA ALA A 48 2.51 -14.68 8.94
C ALA A 48 3.90 -14.81 9.59
N PRO A 49 4.97 -14.77 8.80
CA PRO A 49 6.30 -14.98 9.33
C PRO A 49 6.55 -13.98 10.46
N GLU A 50 7.15 -14.43 11.56
CA GLU A 50 7.52 -13.56 12.65
C GLU A 50 8.62 -12.60 12.16
N THR A 51 8.60 -11.35 12.63
CA THR A 51 9.64 -10.36 12.32
C THR A 51 10.90 -10.70 13.10
N TYR A 52 12.06 -10.74 12.43
CA TYR A 52 13.36 -10.99 13.05
C TYR A 52 14.03 -9.70 13.54
N GLU A 53 15.15 -9.86 14.31
CA GLU A 53 15.92 -8.73 14.83
C GLU A 53 16.42 -7.75 13.75
N ASP A 54 16.56 -8.21 12.49
CA ASP A 54 16.95 -7.37 11.36
C ASP A 54 15.78 -6.66 10.67
N GLY A 55 14.54 -6.87 11.16
CA GLY A 55 13.32 -6.26 10.67
C GLY A 55 12.65 -6.99 9.49
N PHE A 56 13.29 -8.01 8.91
CA PHE A 56 12.71 -8.82 7.85
C PHE A 56 11.90 -9.99 8.42
N VAL A 57 10.91 -10.43 7.66
CA VAL A 57 10.15 -11.66 7.94
C VAL A 57 10.80 -12.86 7.26
N GLU A 58 10.71 -14.07 7.84
CA GLU A 58 11.20 -15.27 7.18
C GLU A 58 10.18 -15.79 6.18
N VAL A 59 10.50 -15.73 4.89
CA VAL A 59 9.64 -16.18 3.81
C VAL A 59 10.13 -17.51 3.26
N ASP A 60 9.29 -18.54 3.34
CA ASP A 60 9.51 -19.80 2.62
C ASP A 60 9.18 -19.60 1.13
N TRP A 61 10.18 -19.18 0.36
CA TRP A 61 10.03 -18.86 -1.06
C TRP A 61 9.58 -20.04 -1.90
N ASP A 62 10.06 -21.25 -1.60
CA ASP A 62 9.69 -22.47 -2.33
C ASP A 62 8.20 -22.77 -2.12
N TYR A 63 7.74 -22.70 -0.87
CA TYR A 63 6.33 -22.82 -0.56
C TYR A 63 5.48 -21.78 -1.29
N TRP A 64 5.82 -20.50 -1.13
CA TRP A 64 5.01 -19.42 -1.69
C TRP A 64 5.00 -19.39 -3.22
N LYS A 65 6.12 -19.71 -3.86
CA LYS A 65 6.19 -19.89 -5.31
C LYS A 65 5.36 -21.09 -5.79
N SER A 66 5.24 -22.15 -4.97
CA SER A 66 4.37 -23.27 -5.30
C SER A 66 2.89 -22.93 -5.17
N VAL A 67 2.53 -21.99 -4.28
CA VAL A 67 1.14 -21.49 -4.13
C VAL A 67 0.77 -20.59 -5.29
N ASN A 68 1.65 -19.65 -5.64
CA ASN A 68 1.45 -18.74 -6.77
C ASN A 68 2.80 -18.37 -7.41
N PRO A 69 3.05 -18.76 -8.67
CA PRO A 69 4.31 -18.46 -9.36
C PRO A 69 4.52 -16.96 -9.61
N ASP A 70 3.45 -16.15 -9.57
CA ASP A 70 3.53 -14.69 -9.77
C ASP A 70 4.09 -13.95 -8.56
N ILE A 71 4.30 -14.61 -7.41
CA ILE A 71 4.93 -13.98 -6.25
C ILE A 71 6.35 -13.57 -6.59
N ILE A 72 6.65 -12.29 -6.45
CA ILE A 72 7.97 -11.70 -6.74
C ILE A 72 8.66 -11.13 -5.52
N GLY A 73 7.91 -10.88 -4.45
CA GLY A 73 8.46 -10.24 -3.26
C GLY A 73 7.55 -10.34 -2.06
N TRP A 74 8.02 -9.74 -0.98
CA TRP A 74 7.31 -9.60 0.28
C TRP A 74 7.63 -8.23 0.88
N VAL A 75 6.60 -7.51 1.33
CA VAL A 75 6.74 -6.22 2.00
C VAL A 75 6.25 -6.32 3.43
N ASN A 76 7.02 -5.76 4.36
CA ASN A 76 6.56 -5.52 5.72
C ASN A 76 7.00 -4.15 6.24
N VAL A 77 6.18 -3.59 7.12
CA VAL A 77 6.43 -2.31 7.81
C VAL A 77 6.16 -2.51 9.28
N GLU A 78 7.19 -2.33 10.11
CA GLU A 78 7.08 -2.54 11.55
C GLU A 78 6.05 -1.60 12.19
N GLY A 79 5.33 -2.12 13.18
CA GLY A 79 4.29 -1.34 13.88
C GLY A 79 2.99 -1.14 13.11
N THR A 80 2.87 -1.68 11.89
CA THR A 80 1.68 -1.57 11.02
C THR A 80 1.09 -2.94 10.69
N GLN A 81 -0.04 -2.96 9.97
CA GLN A 81 -0.61 -4.20 9.44
C GLN A 81 0.02 -4.64 8.11
N ILE A 82 0.99 -3.88 7.56
CA ILE A 82 1.62 -4.20 6.28
C ILE A 82 2.60 -5.35 6.47
N ASN A 83 2.19 -6.55 6.08
CA ASN A 83 2.99 -7.76 6.03
C ASN A 83 2.39 -8.70 4.98
N TYR A 84 2.75 -8.49 3.69
CA TYR A 84 2.08 -9.11 2.56
C TYR A 84 3.04 -9.57 1.47
N PRO A 85 2.71 -10.69 0.77
CA PRO A 85 3.34 -11.02 -0.49
C PRO A 85 3.05 -9.94 -1.54
N ILE A 86 3.95 -9.80 -2.50
CA ILE A 86 3.79 -8.98 -3.70
C ILE A 86 3.80 -9.91 -4.90
N VAL A 87 2.84 -9.75 -5.79
CA VAL A 87 2.75 -10.48 -7.05
C VAL A 87 3.02 -9.58 -8.25
N ALA A 88 3.48 -10.13 -9.36
CA ALA A 88 3.55 -9.43 -10.63
C ALA A 88 2.16 -9.37 -11.27
N ALA A 89 1.72 -8.21 -11.73
CA ALA A 89 0.49 -8.10 -12.52
C ALA A 89 0.68 -8.70 -13.92
N HIS A 90 -0.41 -9.22 -14.49
CA HIS A 90 -0.40 -9.76 -15.84
C HIS A 90 -0.63 -8.65 -16.87
N ALA A 91 0.14 -8.67 -17.96
CA ALA A 91 -0.01 -7.66 -19.01
C ALA A 91 -1.40 -7.69 -19.68
N GLU A 92 -1.99 -8.88 -19.83
CA GLU A 92 -3.32 -9.11 -20.41
C GLU A 92 -4.47 -8.73 -19.48
N ASP A 93 -4.26 -8.76 -18.16
CA ASP A 93 -5.21 -8.30 -17.13
C ASP A 93 -4.48 -7.60 -15.99
N PRO A 94 -4.06 -6.33 -16.17
CA PRO A 94 -3.28 -5.59 -15.18
C PRO A 94 -3.98 -5.39 -13.83
N ASN A 95 -5.30 -5.57 -13.79
CA ASN A 95 -6.12 -5.39 -12.59
C ASN A 95 -6.57 -6.72 -11.96
N TYR A 96 -6.07 -7.85 -12.42
CA TYR A 96 -6.46 -9.17 -11.91
C TYR A 96 -6.35 -9.24 -10.38
N TYR A 97 -5.20 -8.90 -9.84
CA TYR A 97 -4.90 -8.96 -8.40
C TYR A 97 -5.58 -7.88 -7.56
N LEU A 98 -6.24 -6.92 -8.20
CA LEU A 98 -7.10 -5.97 -7.48
C LEU A 98 -8.31 -6.67 -6.83
N LYS A 99 -8.73 -7.82 -7.34
CA LYS A 99 -9.92 -8.55 -6.90
C LYS A 99 -9.70 -10.06 -6.77
N HIS A 100 -8.46 -10.51 -6.77
CA HIS A 100 -8.10 -11.90 -6.56
C HIS A 100 -7.00 -12.00 -5.50
N ASP A 101 -7.14 -12.98 -4.63
CA ASP A 101 -6.15 -13.26 -3.60
C ASP A 101 -4.95 -14.04 -4.15
N ILE A 102 -4.01 -14.35 -3.26
CA ILE A 102 -2.80 -15.10 -3.58
C ILE A 102 -3.07 -16.51 -4.14
N TYR A 103 -4.26 -17.07 -3.90
CA TYR A 103 -4.69 -18.37 -4.39
C TYR A 103 -5.47 -18.28 -5.70
N GLY A 104 -5.54 -17.10 -6.32
CA GLY A 104 -6.30 -16.87 -7.55
C GLY A 104 -7.82 -16.90 -7.37
N LYS A 105 -8.32 -16.79 -6.14
CA LYS A 105 -9.76 -16.74 -5.84
C LYS A 105 -10.23 -15.29 -5.79
N TYR A 106 -11.46 -15.06 -6.25
CA TYR A 106 -12.08 -13.76 -6.10
C TYR A 106 -12.11 -13.33 -4.64
N ASN A 107 -11.52 -12.20 -4.36
CA ASN A 107 -11.45 -11.60 -3.04
C ASN A 107 -11.37 -10.07 -3.20
N PRO A 108 -12.32 -9.28 -2.65
CA PRO A 108 -12.32 -7.82 -2.79
C PRO A 108 -11.15 -7.12 -2.11
N TYR A 109 -10.38 -7.81 -1.27
CA TYR A 109 -9.15 -7.29 -0.67
C TYR A 109 -7.97 -7.38 -1.65
N GLY A 110 -8.03 -8.26 -2.64
CA GLY A 110 -6.93 -8.48 -3.57
C GLY A 110 -5.66 -8.97 -2.89
N VAL A 111 -4.53 -8.70 -3.52
CA VAL A 111 -3.19 -8.86 -2.98
C VAL A 111 -2.32 -7.73 -3.52
N PRO A 112 -1.31 -7.20 -2.79
CA PRO A 112 -0.38 -6.21 -3.33
C PRO A 112 0.28 -6.69 -4.61
N TYR A 113 0.32 -5.85 -5.63
CA TYR A 113 0.85 -6.24 -6.93
C TYR A 113 1.70 -5.14 -7.57
N LEU A 114 2.78 -5.59 -8.22
CA LEU A 114 3.63 -4.75 -9.05
C LEU A 114 2.90 -4.40 -10.35
N ASP A 115 2.97 -3.15 -10.76
CA ASP A 115 2.38 -2.66 -12.01
C ASP A 115 2.85 -3.49 -13.21
N ALA A 116 1.93 -3.80 -14.13
CA ALA A 116 2.23 -4.61 -15.31
C ALA A 116 3.27 -3.96 -16.24
N ASP A 117 3.33 -2.62 -16.27
CA ASP A 117 4.33 -1.90 -17.07
C ASP A 117 5.77 -2.06 -16.54
N CYS A 118 5.94 -2.60 -15.32
CA CYS A 118 7.24 -3.01 -14.79
C CYS A 118 7.67 -4.40 -15.28
N GLU A 119 6.83 -5.12 -16.03
CA GLU A 119 7.12 -6.44 -16.63
C GLU A 119 7.62 -7.47 -15.60
N GLY A 120 7.08 -7.43 -14.37
CA GLY A 120 7.50 -8.30 -13.26
C GLY A 120 8.87 -7.93 -12.65
N ASN A 121 9.50 -6.86 -13.12
CA ASN A 121 10.81 -6.42 -12.65
C ASN A 121 10.68 -5.37 -11.52
N ILE A 122 10.96 -5.80 -10.28
CA ILE A 122 10.96 -4.91 -9.11
C ILE A 122 12.13 -3.91 -9.12
N ASP A 123 13.14 -4.13 -9.97
CA ASP A 123 14.27 -3.24 -10.18
C ASP A 123 14.04 -2.25 -11.34
N ALA A 124 12.83 -2.15 -11.87
CA ALA A 124 12.45 -1.08 -12.78
C ALA A 124 12.81 0.28 -12.15
N GLN A 125 13.24 1.26 -12.94
CA GLN A 125 13.66 2.57 -12.43
C GLN A 125 12.62 3.23 -11.52
N ASN A 126 11.33 2.99 -11.81
CA ASN A 126 10.22 3.32 -10.93
C ASN A 126 9.28 2.11 -10.82
N ALA A 127 9.51 1.25 -9.83
CA ALA A 127 8.63 0.14 -9.54
C ALA A 127 7.40 0.64 -8.74
N VAL A 128 6.20 0.44 -9.28
CA VAL A 128 4.96 0.86 -8.62
C VAL A 128 4.22 -0.36 -8.10
N ILE A 129 4.00 -0.42 -6.78
CA ILE A 129 3.30 -1.51 -6.11
C ILE A 129 1.97 -0.97 -5.58
N TYR A 130 0.88 -1.55 -6.04
CA TYR A 130 -0.47 -1.19 -5.62
C TYR A 130 -0.97 -2.09 -4.51
N GLY A 131 -1.73 -1.52 -3.59
CA GLY A 131 -2.49 -2.25 -2.58
C GLY A 131 -3.72 -1.47 -2.16
N HIS A 132 -4.79 -2.18 -1.79
CA HIS A 132 -6.02 -1.55 -1.33
C HIS A 132 -5.83 -0.77 -0.02
N HIS A 133 -6.67 0.25 0.15
CA HIS A 133 -6.99 0.85 1.43
C HIS A 133 -8.33 0.29 1.89
N MET A 134 -8.34 -0.47 2.96
CA MET A 134 -9.54 -1.12 3.48
C MET A 134 -10.05 -0.41 4.74
N ASN A 135 -11.37 -0.39 4.94
CA ASN A 135 -11.98 0.25 6.12
C ASN A 135 -11.60 -0.41 7.47
N ASN A 136 -11.01 -1.58 7.44
CA ASN A 136 -10.53 -2.31 8.62
C ASN A 136 -9.00 -2.17 8.80
N ASP A 137 -8.41 -1.16 8.19
CA ASP A 137 -6.99 -0.81 8.23
C ASP A 137 -6.03 -1.88 7.69
N SER A 138 -6.54 -2.92 7.00
CA SER A 138 -5.71 -3.94 6.36
C SER A 138 -5.19 -3.49 4.99
N MET A 139 -4.39 -4.35 4.36
CA MET A 139 -3.71 -4.12 3.09
C MET A 139 -2.73 -2.93 3.19
N PHE A 140 -2.79 -1.96 2.28
CA PHE A 140 -1.92 -0.79 2.26
C PHE A 140 -2.53 0.45 2.94
N SER A 141 -3.54 0.26 3.81
CA SER A 141 -4.22 1.37 4.48
C SER A 141 -3.25 2.26 5.24
N ASP A 142 -2.29 1.65 5.95
CA ASP A 142 -1.30 2.37 6.75
C ASP A 142 -0.41 3.31 5.93
N PHE A 143 -0.16 3.03 4.65
CA PHE A 143 0.59 3.96 3.79
C PHE A 143 -0.11 5.31 3.62
N SER A 144 -1.42 5.41 3.83
CA SER A 144 -2.12 6.70 3.80
C SER A 144 -1.74 7.63 4.96
N ASN A 145 -1.13 7.10 6.03
CA ASN A 145 -0.67 7.87 7.18
C ASN A 145 0.75 8.43 6.98
N PHE A 146 1.51 7.93 6.00
CA PHE A 146 2.87 8.40 5.69
C PHE A 146 2.93 9.87 5.20
N LYS A 147 1.80 10.51 4.96
CA LYS A 147 1.73 11.97 4.76
C LYS A 147 2.12 12.79 6.00
N ASP A 148 2.22 12.15 7.17
CA ASP A 148 2.72 12.75 8.42
C ASP A 148 4.18 12.33 8.64
N LEU A 149 5.08 13.31 8.82
CA LEU A 149 6.50 13.07 9.01
C LEU A 149 6.78 12.24 10.27
N ALA A 150 6.06 12.47 11.36
CA ALA A 150 6.24 11.70 12.60
C ALA A 150 5.88 10.22 12.37
N TYR A 151 4.86 9.94 11.55
CA TYR A 151 4.51 8.57 11.19
C TYR A 151 5.59 7.92 10.31
N VAL A 152 6.18 8.67 9.36
CA VAL A 152 7.32 8.18 8.57
C VAL A 152 8.50 7.83 9.46
N GLU A 153 8.86 8.71 10.41
CA GLU A 153 9.99 8.49 11.33
C GLU A 153 9.78 7.28 12.24
N GLU A 154 8.55 7.01 12.66
CA GLU A 154 8.19 5.88 13.51
C GLU A 154 8.20 4.54 12.74
N HIS A 155 7.81 4.56 11.44
CA HIS A 155 7.58 3.35 10.65
C HIS A 155 8.57 3.15 9.49
N SER A 156 9.67 3.89 9.45
CA SER A 156 10.79 3.64 8.54
C SER A 156 11.86 2.79 9.22
N PRO A 157 12.59 1.94 8.47
CA PRO A 157 12.47 1.69 7.04
C PRO A 157 11.32 0.75 6.66
N ILE A 158 10.92 0.79 5.37
CA ILE A 158 10.05 -0.23 4.77
C ILE A 158 10.93 -1.41 4.37
N TYR A 159 10.58 -2.61 4.81
CA TYR A 159 11.32 -3.81 4.49
C TYR A 159 10.71 -4.47 3.25
N LEU A 160 11.50 -4.64 2.22
CA LEU A 160 11.12 -5.33 0.99
C LEU A 160 12.14 -6.41 0.68
N GLN A 161 11.66 -7.62 0.39
CA GLN A 161 12.53 -8.73 0.04
C GLN A 161 12.00 -9.49 -1.16
N THR A 162 12.90 -10.05 -1.91
CA THR A 162 12.66 -10.99 -3.01
C THR A 162 13.38 -12.31 -2.70
N PRO A 163 13.22 -13.38 -3.50
CA PRO A 163 14.04 -14.57 -3.32
C PRO A 163 15.55 -14.32 -3.28
N ASP A 164 16.01 -13.26 -3.97
CA ASP A 164 17.44 -13.02 -4.22
C ASP A 164 18.05 -11.91 -3.35
N LYS A 165 17.22 -11.03 -2.77
CA LYS A 165 17.72 -9.85 -2.04
C LYS A 165 16.76 -9.36 -0.96
N LYS A 166 17.34 -8.70 0.03
CA LYS A 166 16.66 -7.95 1.11
C LYS A 166 17.02 -6.48 1.00
N MET A 167 16.02 -5.60 1.08
CA MET A 167 16.17 -4.15 0.94
C MET A 167 15.50 -3.44 2.11
N LYS A 168 16.23 -2.55 2.77
CA LYS A 168 15.70 -1.60 3.75
C LYS A 168 15.46 -0.27 3.03
N LEU A 169 14.22 0.03 2.75
CA LEU A 169 13.87 1.19 1.93
C LEU A 169 13.61 2.41 2.81
N ASP A 170 14.40 3.45 2.63
CA ASP A 170 14.13 4.75 3.25
C ASP A 170 13.13 5.54 2.43
N VAL A 171 12.14 6.12 3.09
CA VAL A 171 11.16 6.99 2.45
C VAL A 171 11.86 8.28 1.99
N LYS A 172 11.67 8.65 0.74
CA LYS A 172 12.25 9.85 0.13
C LYS A 172 11.25 11.00 0.05
N TYR A 173 10.05 10.70 -0.40
CA TYR A 173 8.92 11.63 -0.39
C TYR A 173 7.59 10.88 -0.32
N VAL A 174 6.55 11.61 0.04
CA VAL A 174 5.17 11.14 -0.04
C VAL A 174 4.35 12.14 -0.84
N ASP A 175 3.56 11.66 -1.76
CA ASP A 175 2.66 12.50 -2.54
C ASP A 175 1.20 12.06 -2.42
N VAL A 176 0.31 13.04 -2.39
CA VAL A 176 -1.14 12.84 -2.37
C VAL A 176 -1.72 13.36 -3.68
N ILE A 177 -2.00 12.46 -4.59
CA ILE A 177 -2.40 12.79 -5.95
C ILE A 177 -3.86 12.47 -6.24
N ASN A 178 -4.41 13.18 -7.23
CA ASN A 178 -5.65 12.78 -7.86
C ASN A 178 -5.35 11.79 -8.99
N ALA A 179 -5.78 10.54 -8.85
CA ALA A 179 -5.51 9.46 -9.80
C ALA A 179 -5.99 9.76 -11.24
N ASN A 180 -6.87 10.74 -11.44
CA ASN A 180 -7.33 11.14 -12.76
C ASN A 180 -6.39 12.15 -13.47
N GLN A 181 -5.37 12.67 -12.77
CA GLN A 181 -4.52 13.76 -13.23
C GLN A 181 -3.05 13.36 -13.42
N GLY A 182 -2.68 12.14 -13.07
CA GLY A 182 -1.30 11.66 -13.14
C GLY A 182 -1.09 10.57 -14.19
N GLY A 183 -0.05 10.71 -15.00
CA GLY A 183 0.51 9.60 -15.76
C GLY A 183 1.50 8.84 -14.88
N LYS A 184 1.45 7.51 -14.90
CA LYS A 184 2.51 6.71 -14.30
C LYS A 184 3.66 6.61 -15.30
N TYR A 185 4.88 6.69 -14.81
CA TYR A 185 6.10 6.45 -15.59
C TYR A 185 6.89 5.37 -14.87
N THR A 186 6.99 4.20 -15.46
CA THR A 186 7.72 3.05 -14.89
C THR A 186 9.05 2.83 -15.59
N ASN A 187 9.14 3.23 -16.85
CA ASN A 187 10.31 3.04 -17.68
C ASN A 187 10.78 4.39 -18.27
N PHE A 188 12.08 4.57 -18.37
CA PHE A 188 12.74 5.78 -18.84
C PHE A 188 13.78 5.42 -19.90
N ASP A 189 13.96 6.31 -20.87
CA ASP A 189 14.93 6.07 -21.96
C ASP A 189 16.37 6.00 -21.44
N ASP A 190 16.68 6.78 -20.41
CA ASP A 190 17.98 6.84 -19.77
C ASP A 190 17.89 7.32 -18.31
N LEU A 191 19.02 7.28 -17.62
CA LEU A 191 19.11 7.73 -16.22
C LEU A 191 18.82 9.24 -16.07
N THR A 192 19.15 10.06 -17.06
CA THR A 192 18.90 11.51 -17.02
C THR A 192 17.41 11.81 -17.03
N SER A 193 16.66 11.10 -17.86
CA SER A 193 15.19 11.19 -17.91
C SER A 193 14.56 10.78 -16.59
N PHE A 194 15.06 9.70 -15.97
CA PHE A 194 14.61 9.27 -14.65
C PHE A 194 14.91 10.33 -13.57
N VAL A 195 16.14 10.85 -13.53
CA VAL A 195 16.54 11.87 -12.55
C VAL A 195 15.71 13.15 -12.70
N THR A 196 15.47 13.58 -13.93
CA THR A 196 14.63 14.75 -14.21
C THR A 196 13.20 14.54 -13.73
N TRP A 197 12.63 13.37 -13.99
CA TRP A 197 11.32 12.99 -13.50
C TRP A 197 11.30 12.93 -11.96
N TYR A 198 12.28 12.29 -11.34
CA TYR A 198 12.36 12.16 -9.89
C TYR A 198 12.42 13.52 -9.20
N GLN A 199 13.24 14.45 -9.73
CA GLN A 199 13.30 15.82 -9.21
C GLN A 199 11.95 16.55 -9.36
N ASP A 200 11.28 16.41 -10.50
CA ASP A 200 9.94 16.98 -10.71
C ASP A 200 8.90 16.40 -9.72
N GLN A 201 9.02 15.13 -9.35
CA GLN A 201 8.16 14.56 -8.29
C GLN A 201 8.49 15.14 -6.90
N LEU A 202 9.77 15.27 -6.57
CA LEU A 202 10.19 15.90 -5.31
C LEU A 202 9.65 17.33 -5.17
N ASP A 203 9.72 18.12 -6.25
CA ASP A 203 9.27 19.52 -6.26
C ASP A 203 7.75 19.65 -6.07
N LYS A 204 6.98 18.61 -6.39
CA LYS A 204 5.52 18.56 -6.29
C LYS A 204 5.03 17.80 -5.05
N ALA A 205 5.91 17.09 -4.37
CA ALA A 205 5.54 16.19 -3.29
C ALA A 205 4.82 16.90 -2.14
N THR A 206 3.85 16.21 -1.56
CA THR A 206 3.11 16.68 -0.38
C THR A 206 4.01 16.73 0.86
N LEU A 207 4.91 15.75 1.01
CA LEU A 207 5.91 15.67 2.07
C LEU A 207 7.24 15.22 1.46
N VAL A 208 8.29 16.03 1.62
CA VAL A 208 9.67 15.65 1.26
C VAL A 208 10.41 15.24 2.52
N VAL A 209 10.89 13.99 2.56
CA VAL A 209 11.65 13.42 3.69
C VAL A 209 13.15 13.59 3.46
N ASP A 210 13.63 13.26 2.25
CA ASP A 210 15.04 13.38 1.90
C ASP A 210 15.19 14.01 0.50
N LYS A 211 15.49 15.31 0.50
CA LYS A 211 15.64 16.09 -0.75
C LYS A 211 17.01 15.96 -1.41
N TYR A 212 17.99 15.37 -0.75
CA TYR A 212 19.38 15.33 -1.22
C TYR A 212 19.75 14.00 -1.88
N ALA A 213 19.09 12.90 -1.49
CA ALA A 213 19.32 11.62 -2.12
C ALA A 213 18.75 11.61 -3.53
N GLN A 214 19.55 11.20 -4.49
CA GLN A 214 19.11 10.94 -5.86
C GLN A 214 19.37 9.47 -6.18
N PRO A 215 18.39 8.61 -5.91
CA PRO A 215 18.48 7.19 -6.23
C PRO A 215 18.50 6.99 -7.74
N THR A 216 19.04 5.86 -8.19
CA THR A 216 18.98 5.44 -9.60
C THR A 216 17.73 4.65 -9.93
N HIS A 217 16.99 4.21 -8.89
CA HIS A 217 15.68 3.61 -8.98
C HIS A 217 14.91 3.85 -7.68
N VAL A 218 13.59 3.81 -7.74
CA VAL A 218 12.69 3.98 -6.62
C VAL A 218 11.58 2.94 -6.64
N ILE A 219 11.02 2.68 -5.47
CA ILE A 219 9.82 1.87 -5.30
C ILE A 219 8.73 2.77 -4.73
N ASN A 220 7.61 2.85 -5.43
CA ASN A 220 6.43 3.59 -5.03
C ASN A 220 5.35 2.63 -4.54
N PHE A 221 4.96 2.76 -3.27
CA PHE A 221 3.80 2.07 -2.72
C PHE A 221 2.57 2.98 -2.89
N CYS A 222 1.57 2.49 -3.62
CA CYS A 222 0.38 3.26 -3.99
C CYS A 222 -0.86 2.67 -3.34
N THR A 223 -1.59 3.49 -2.60
CA THR A 223 -2.88 3.12 -2.03
C THR A 223 -3.93 4.20 -2.24
N CYS A 224 -5.22 3.84 -2.08
CA CYS A 224 -6.28 4.83 -2.01
C CYS A 224 -6.15 5.63 -0.71
N SER A 225 -6.48 6.92 -0.78
CA SER A 225 -6.73 7.75 0.39
C SER A 225 -8.03 8.54 0.20
N TYR A 226 -8.62 9.00 1.29
CA TYR A 226 -9.97 9.55 1.29
C TYR A 226 -9.98 10.92 1.98
N GLY A 227 -9.08 11.83 1.58
CA GLY A 227 -8.93 13.15 2.16
C GLY A 227 -9.57 14.24 1.30
N THR A 228 -8.79 14.78 0.37
CA THR A 228 -9.13 15.98 -0.40
C THR A 228 -9.85 15.67 -1.71
N PHE A 229 -9.54 14.55 -2.37
CA PHE A 229 -10.03 14.19 -3.69
C PHE A 229 -10.86 12.91 -3.66
N ARG A 230 -11.87 12.83 -4.53
CA ARG A 230 -12.71 11.62 -4.63
C ARG A 230 -11.92 10.37 -5.06
N ASN A 231 -10.89 10.53 -5.89
CA ASN A 231 -10.00 9.47 -6.39
C ASN A 231 -8.58 9.71 -5.90
N GLU A 232 -8.44 10.06 -4.62
CA GLU A 232 -7.16 10.33 -4.00
C GLU A 232 -6.32 9.05 -3.89
N ARG A 233 -5.01 9.22 -4.12
CA ARG A 233 -4.00 8.20 -3.89
C ARG A 233 -2.88 8.79 -3.06
N THR A 234 -2.39 8.02 -2.12
CA THR A 234 -1.12 8.27 -1.46
C THR A 234 -0.06 7.40 -2.12
N LEU A 235 1.02 8.03 -2.56
CA LEU A 235 2.23 7.39 -3.05
C LEU A 235 3.33 7.60 -2.04
N VAL A 236 3.90 6.51 -1.54
CA VAL A 236 5.08 6.52 -0.67
C VAL A 236 6.27 6.10 -1.52
N CYS A 237 7.11 7.06 -1.88
CA CYS A 237 8.32 6.83 -2.65
C CYS A 237 9.48 6.49 -1.71
N ALA A 238 10.06 5.33 -1.90
CA ALA A 238 11.17 4.84 -1.09
C ALA A 238 12.30 4.32 -1.96
N ALA A 239 13.52 4.33 -1.44
CA ALA A 239 14.71 3.80 -2.12
C ALA A 239 15.63 3.10 -1.12
N ASP A 240 16.33 2.07 -1.59
CA ASP A 240 17.36 1.40 -0.81
C ASP A 240 18.61 2.29 -0.75
N PRO A 241 19.06 2.74 0.45
CA PRO A 241 20.27 3.54 0.59
C PRO A 241 21.54 2.78 0.15
N ALA A 242 21.49 1.45 0.08
CA ALA A 242 22.61 0.65 -0.44
C ALA A 242 22.67 0.61 -1.97
N SER A 243 21.62 1.04 -2.67
CA SER A 243 21.59 1.13 -4.13
C SER A 243 22.48 2.28 -4.64
N PRO A 244 22.98 2.20 -5.87
CA PRO A 244 23.72 3.31 -6.47
C PRO A 244 22.92 4.62 -6.39
N HIS A 245 23.57 5.67 -5.92
CA HIS A 245 23.03 7.02 -5.88
C HIS A 245 23.86 7.93 -6.75
N ILE A 246 23.21 8.89 -7.42
CA ILE A 246 23.91 10.02 -8.01
C ILE A 246 24.19 10.99 -6.88
N LEU A 247 25.46 11.09 -6.46
CA LEU A 247 25.87 12.10 -5.48
C LEU A 247 25.73 13.48 -6.12
N VAL A 248 24.61 14.15 -5.89
CA VAL A 248 24.55 15.60 -6.08
C VAL A 248 25.28 16.20 -4.91
N ALA A 249 26.38 16.89 -5.18
CA ALA A 249 27.08 17.64 -4.15
C ALA A 249 26.05 18.55 -3.46
N ASN A 250 25.84 18.36 -2.17
CA ASN A 250 24.97 19.23 -1.37
C ASN A 250 25.45 20.67 -1.59
N PRO A 251 24.61 21.59 -2.11
CA PRO A 251 25.02 22.96 -2.38
C PRO A 251 25.57 23.69 -1.15
N GLU A 252 25.20 23.25 0.06
CA GLU A 252 25.73 23.80 1.32
C GLU A 252 27.13 23.25 1.63
N GLN A 253 27.40 21.97 1.34
CA GLN A 253 28.75 21.38 1.50
C GLN A 253 29.72 21.87 0.43
N ALA A 254 29.24 22.19 -0.77
CA ALA A 254 30.08 22.79 -1.81
C ALA A 254 30.56 24.21 -1.42
N LYS A 255 29.83 24.94 -0.57
CA LYS A 255 30.25 26.24 -0.06
C LYS A 255 31.31 26.15 1.04
N GLU A 256 31.31 25.10 1.86
CA GLU A 256 32.34 24.90 2.89
C GLU A 256 33.70 24.51 2.26
N VAL A 257 33.69 23.65 1.23
CA VAL A 257 34.93 23.23 0.54
C VAL A 257 35.61 24.38 -0.22
N THR A 258 34.83 25.33 -0.72
CA THR A 258 35.39 26.52 -1.41
C THR A 258 35.92 27.57 -0.44
N ASN A 259 35.49 27.62 0.82
CA ASN A 259 36.02 28.54 1.83
C ASN A 259 37.31 28.02 2.48
N ASP A 260 37.55 26.69 2.55
CA ASP A 260 38.78 26.11 3.10
C ASP A 260 39.96 26.15 2.13
N GLN A 261 39.71 26.40 0.86
CA GLN A 261 40.81 26.57 -0.15
C GLN A 261 41.18 28.05 -0.39
N ALA A 262 40.50 28.99 0.28
CA ALA A 262 40.76 30.43 0.14
C ALA A 262 41.37 31.09 1.41
N ALA A 263 41.83 30.27 2.40
CA ALA A 263 42.48 30.72 3.61
C ALA A 263 43.98 30.42 3.62
#